data_8ba3b85df844efe44fe387c3d1c2c02f
#
_entry.id   8ba3b85df844efe44fe387c3d1c2c02f
#
_cell.length_a   1.000
_cell.length_b   1.000
_cell.length_c   1.000
_cell.angle_alpha   90.00
_cell.angle_beta   90.00
_cell.angle_gamma   90.00
#
_symmetry.space_group_name_H-M   'P 1'
#
loop_
_entity.id
_entity.type
_entity.pdbx_description
1 polymer ?
#
loop_
_entity_poly.entity_id
_entity_poly.type
_entity_poly.pdbx_seq_one_letter_code
_entity_poly.pdbx_strand_id
1 'polypeptide(L)'
;MSTLSPRLARIVDALPLAPGMRVLEIGCGPGAMAREMARRIGEGQVVAIDRSAKAIAQAVSGSGAQIAAGRLVFRTVAAERFTLDKGEAPFDLVVAIRVGALDGRHPEAGALARAAIARVLGPGGAVLIDDGEGVRTLAI
;
A
#
# COMPACT_ATOMS: atom_id res chain seq x y z
N MET A 1 14.84 2.54 -13.63
CA MET A 1 13.53 2.71 -12.97
C MET A 1 12.57 1.63 -13.43
N SER A 2 11.93 0.95 -12.52
CA SER A 2 10.94 -0.05 -12.90
C SER A 2 9.69 0.63 -13.42
N THR A 3 9.19 0.16 -14.56
CA THR A 3 7.94 0.65 -15.14
C THR A 3 6.78 -0.19 -14.64
N LEU A 4 5.59 0.39 -14.68
CA LEU A 4 4.37 -0.30 -14.30
C LEU A 4 4.03 -1.36 -15.35
N SER A 5 3.94 -2.62 -14.92
CA SER A 5 3.55 -3.71 -15.83
C SER A 5 2.08 -3.56 -16.24
N PRO A 6 1.68 -4.14 -17.40
CA PRO A 6 0.25 -4.13 -17.79
C PRO A 6 -0.66 -4.74 -16.73
N ARG A 7 -0.19 -5.79 -16.03
CA ARG A 7 -0.95 -6.42 -14.95
C ARG A 7 -1.17 -5.44 -13.78
N LEU A 8 -0.12 -4.76 -13.33
CA LEU A 8 -0.24 -3.78 -12.25
C LEU A 8 -1.08 -2.58 -12.68
N ALA A 9 -0.96 -2.15 -13.93
CA ALA A 9 -1.79 -1.06 -14.46
C ALA A 9 -3.27 -1.39 -14.37
N ARG A 10 -3.66 -2.62 -14.74
CA ARG A 10 -5.06 -3.07 -14.62
C ARG A 10 -5.53 -3.10 -13.17
N ILE A 11 -4.66 -3.51 -12.24
CA ILE A 11 -4.99 -3.51 -10.81
C ILE A 11 -5.24 -2.08 -10.34
N VAL A 12 -4.35 -1.16 -10.65
CA VAL A 12 -4.51 0.25 -10.24
C VAL A 12 -5.79 0.84 -10.83
N ASP A 13 -6.12 0.51 -12.09
CA ASP A 13 -7.35 0.97 -12.73
C ASP A 13 -8.61 0.46 -12.00
N ALA A 14 -8.53 -0.69 -11.34
CA ALA A 14 -9.64 -1.27 -10.59
C ALA A 14 -9.76 -0.72 -9.16
N LEU A 15 -8.80 0.05 -8.67
CA LEU A 15 -8.84 0.61 -7.33
C LEU A 15 -9.70 1.87 -7.27
N PRO A 16 -10.44 2.10 -6.18
CA PRO A 16 -11.28 3.30 -6.03
C PRO A 16 -10.46 4.52 -5.60
N LEU A 17 -9.42 4.85 -6.36
CA LEU A 17 -8.56 5.98 -6.06
C LEU A 17 -9.26 7.31 -6.34
N ALA A 18 -9.11 8.28 -5.44
CA ALA A 18 -9.70 9.59 -5.56
C ALA A 18 -8.72 10.67 -5.08
N PRO A 19 -8.83 11.90 -5.60
CA PRO A 19 -7.96 12.99 -5.15
C PRO A 19 -8.04 13.21 -3.64
N GLY A 20 -6.88 13.42 -3.02
CA GLY A 20 -6.78 13.69 -1.59
C GLY A 20 -6.76 12.48 -0.68
N MET A 21 -6.88 11.28 -1.21
CA MET A 21 -6.86 10.05 -0.41
C MET A 21 -5.54 9.83 0.31
N ARG A 22 -5.62 9.20 1.48
CA ARG A 22 -4.47 8.58 2.14
C ARG A 22 -4.53 7.07 1.90
N VAL A 23 -3.50 6.55 1.27
CA VAL A 23 -3.44 5.14 0.86
C VAL A 23 -2.23 4.47 1.53
N LEU A 24 -2.45 3.28 2.10
CA LEU A 24 -1.38 2.42 2.57
C LEU A 24 -1.23 1.26 1.58
N GLU A 25 -0.04 1.11 1.01
CA GLU A 25 0.30 -0.07 0.22
C GLU A 25 1.17 -1.02 1.04
N ILE A 26 0.73 -2.26 1.19
CA ILE A 26 1.46 -3.31 1.89
C ILE A 26 2.15 -4.20 0.86
N GLY A 27 3.46 -4.43 1.05
CA GLY A 27 4.24 -5.25 0.13
C GLY A 27 4.55 -4.52 -1.17
N CYS A 28 5.05 -3.30 -1.08
CA CYS A 28 5.19 -2.41 -2.23
C CYS A 28 6.32 -2.78 -3.20
N GLY A 29 7.24 -3.67 -2.81
CA GLY A 29 8.37 -4.03 -3.64
C GLY A 29 9.17 -2.79 -4.10
N PRO A 30 9.60 -2.73 -5.38
CA PRO A 30 10.38 -1.60 -5.89
C PRO A 30 9.56 -0.33 -6.17
N GLY A 31 8.28 -0.29 -5.82
CA GLY A 31 7.49 0.93 -5.75
C GLY A 31 6.76 1.36 -7.02
N ALA A 32 6.71 0.52 -8.04
CA ALA A 32 6.06 0.90 -9.31
C ALA A 32 4.57 1.26 -9.11
N MET A 33 3.82 0.44 -8.38
CA MET A 33 2.41 0.71 -8.12
C MET A 33 2.22 1.89 -7.19
N ALA A 34 3.07 2.02 -6.17
CA ALA A 34 3.04 3.16 -5.24
C ALA A 34 3.19 4.49 -5.98
N ARG A 35 4.13 4.56 -6.92
CA ARG A 35 4.33 5.77 -7.75
C ARG A 35 3.11 6.09 -8.58
N GLU A 36 2.50 5.08 -9.18
CA GLU A 36 1.31 5.28 -10.01
C GLU A 36 0.11 5.73 -9.17
N MET A 37 -0.10 5.12 -8.01
CA MET A 37 -1.17 5.55 -7.09
C MET A 37 -0.96 6.98 -6.63
N ALA A 38 0.27 7.34 -6.25
CA ALA A 38 0.59 8.71 -5.83
C ALA A 38 0.25 9.73 -6.91
N ARG A 39 0.49 9.38 -8.18
CA ARG A 39 0.15 10.25 -9.31
C ARG A 39 -1.37 10.44 -9.44
N ARG A 40 -2.16 9.42 -9.12
CA ARG A 40 -3.62 9.44 -9.32
C ARG A 40 -4.41 10.12 -8.20
N ILE A 41 -3.82 10.26 -7.02
CA ILE A 41 -4.54 10.84 -5.87
C ILE A 41 -4.24 12.32 -5.64
N GLY A 42 -3.55 12.96 -6.57
CA GLY A 42 -3.31 14.40 -6.53
C GLY A 42 -2.58 14.82 -5.25
N GLU A 43 -3.26 15.59 -4.41
CA GLU A 43 -2.69 16.09 -3.15
C GLU A 43 -2.78 15.11 -1.98
N GLY A 44 -3.22 13.89 -2.23
CA GLY A 44 -3.19 12.82 -1.24
C GLY A 44 -1.77 12.33 -0.96
N GLN A 45 -1.68 11.24 -0.22
CA GLN A 45 -0.40 10.65 0.11
C GLN A 45 -0.49 9.12 0.11
N VAL A 46 0.49 8.47 -0.47
CA VAL A 46 0.70 7.03 -0.34
C VAL A 46 1.81 6.78 0.67
N VAL A 47 1.53 5.94 1.65
CA VAL A 47 2.54 5.33 2.51
C VAL A 47 2.70 3.89 2.04
N ALA A 48 3.89 3.52 1.60
CA ALA A 48 4.18 2.21 1.05
C ALA A 48 5.17 1.47 1.94
N ILE A 49 4.83 0.26 2.32
CA ILE A 49 5.66 -0.53 3.22
C ILE A 49 6.06 -1.86 2.60
N ASP A 50 7.22 -2.33 2.99
CA ASP A 50 7.72 -3.66 2.66
C ASP A 50 8.68 -4.11 3.77
N ARG A 51 8.70 -5.40 4.05
CA ARG A 51 9.62 -5.96 5.05
C ARG A 51 11.06 -5.99 4.55
N SER A 52 11.27 -5.92 3.24
CA SER A 52 12.58 -5.99 2.60
C SER A 52 13.22 -4.61 2.52
N ALA A 53 14.30 -4.41 3.27
CA ALA A 53 15.08 -3.17 3.20
C ALA A 53 15.64 -2.93 1.79
N LYS A 54 16.01 -4.01 1.08
CA LYS A 54 16.51 -3.91 -0.30
C LYS A 54 15.42 -3.39 -1.24
N ALA A 55 14.20 -3.90 -1.13
CA ALA A 55 13.08 -3.43 -1.95
C ALA A 55 12.78 -1.97 -1.67
N ILE A 56 12.76 -1.57 -0.42
CA ILE A 56 12.52 -0.17 -0.04
C ILE A 56 13.62 0.74 -0.58
N ALA A 57 14.89 0.32 -0.51
CA ALA A 57 15.98 1.12 -1.09
C ALA A 57 15.81 1.33 -2.59
N GLN A 58 15.40 0.29 -3.31
CA GLN A 58 15.08 0.39 -4.75
C GLN A 58 13.90 1.33 -4.99
N ALA A 59 12.86 1.22 -4.18
CA ALA A 59 11.66 2.04 -4.30
C ALA A 59 11.99 3.53 -4.09
N VAL A 60 12.74 3.84 -3.04
CA VAL A 60 13.18 5.22 -2.74
C VAL A 60 14.01 5.78 -3.89
N SER A 61 14.96 5.00 -4.40
CA SER A 61 15.84 5.41 -5.50
C SER A 61 15.04 5.79 -6.76
N GLY A 62 13.95 5.09 -7.04
CA GLY A 62 13.11 5.33 -8.21
C GLY A 62 11.99 6.37 -8.01
N SER A 63 11.88 6.98 -6.84
CA SER A 63 10.70 7.79 -6.47
C SER A 63 11.06 9.19 -5.94
N GLY A 64 12.20 9.73 -6.34
CA GLY A 64 12.69 10.99 -5.80
C GLY A 64 11.71 12.15 -5.92
N ALA A 65 11.07 12.30 -7.06
CA ALA A 65 10.13 13.40 -7.30
C ALA A 65 8.89 13.30 -6.41
N GLN A 66 8.30 12.12 -6.29
CA GLN A 66 7.11 11.92 -5.47
C GLN A 66 7.41 12.08 -3.97
N ILE A 67 8.59 11.61 -3.53
CA ILE A 67 9.02 11.78 -2.14
C ILE A 67 9.23 13.26 -1.84
N ALA A 68 9.95 13.98 -2.72
CA ALA A 68 10.21 15.42 -2.54
C ALA A 68 8.92 16.23 -2.50
N ALA A 69 7.90 15.82 -3.27
CA ALA A 69 6.60 16.49 -3.27
C ALA A 69 5.72 16.13 -2.05
N GLY A 70 6.17 15.22 -1.19
CA GLY A 70 5.38 14.78 -0.03
C GLY A 70 4.23 13.83 -0.37
N ARG A 71 4.18 13.28 -1.60
CA ARG A 71 3.08 12.41 -2.05
C ARG A 71 3.31 10.95 -1.74
N LEU A 72 4.54 10.58 -1.43
CA LEU A 72 4.94 9.18 -1.27
C LEU A 72 5.97 9.06 -0.17
N VAL A 73 5.71 8.14 0.75
CA VAL A 73 6.60 7.82 1.87
C VAL A 73 6.81 6.31 1.87
N PHE A 74 8.05 5.87 2.02
CA PHE A 74 8.38 4.45 2.14
C PHE A 74 8.88 4.13 3.55
N ARG A 75 8.47 2.96 4.08
CA ARG A 75 8.96 2.47 5.37
C ARG A 75 9.28 0.99 5.26
N THR A 76 10.42 0.60 5.86
CA THR A 76 10.78 -0.82 5.99
C THR A 76 10.12 -1.35 7.25
N VAL A 77 8.99 -2.05 7.09
CA VAL A 77 8.25 -2.62 8.21
C VAL A 77 7.33 -3.72 7.71
N ALA A 78 7.13 -4.75 8.50
CA ALA A 78 6.15 -5.78 8.21
C ALA A 78 4.73 -5.28 8.54
N ALA A 79 3.74 -5.78 7.81
CA ALA A 79 2.35 -5.33 7.97
C ALA A 79 1.85 -5.45 9.42
N GLU A 80 2.16 -6.57 10.11
CA GLU A 80 1.71 -6.84 11.47
C GLU A 80 2.35 -5.90 12.51
N ARG A 81 3.40 -5.19 12.14
CA ARG A 81 4.11 -4.25 13.01
C ARG A 81 3.88 -2.80 12.64
N PHE A 82 3.11 -2.56 11.59
CA PHE A 82 2.87 -1.20 11.13
C PHE A 82 2.01 -0.43 12.14
N THR A 83 2.42 0.78 12.46
CA THR A 83 1.66 1.72 13.31
C THR A 83 1.72 3.10 12.69
N LEU A 84 0.71 3.93 12.99
CA LEU A 84 0.75 5.34 12.62
C LEU A 84 1.77 6.08 13.48
N ASP A 85 2.49 7.01 12.88
CA ASP A 85 3.33 7.95 13.62
C ASP A 85 2.42 8.95 14.36
N LYS A 86 2.97 9.59 15.39
CA LYS A 86 2.23 10.60 16.15
C LYS A 86 1.78 11.72 15.22
N GLY A 87 0.48 12.02 15.24
CA GLY A 87 -0.11 13.05 14.39
C GLY A 87 -0.43 12.61 12.98
N GLU A 88 -0.11 11.38 12.61
CA GLU A 88 -0.42 10.85 11.28
C GLU A 88 -1.90 10.46 11.21
N ALA A 89 -2.57 10.88 10.13
CA ALA A 89 -3.98 10.56 9.92
C ALA A 89 -4.18 9.09 9.53
N PRO A 90 -5.34 8.50 9.80
CA PRO A 90 -5.64 7.14 9.34
C PRO A 90 -5.80 7.10 7.81
N PHE A 91 -5.88 5.88 7.28
CA PHE A 91 -5.95 5.65 5.84
C PHE A 91 -7.38 5.48 5.35
N ASP A 92 -7.63 5.98 4.15
CA ASP A 92 -8.90 5.80 3.43
C ASP A 92 -8.94 4.48 2.68
N LEU A 93 -7.77 4.00 2.27
CA LEU A 93 -7.63 2.78 1.48
C LEU A 93 -6.35 2.06 1.88
N VAL A 94 -6.46 0.75 2.07
CA VAL A 94 -5.31 -0.14 2.26
C VAL A 94 -5.30 -1.13 1.10
N VAL A 95 -4.16 -1.27 0.44
CA VAL A 95 -3.99 -2.13 -0.74
C VAL A 95 -2.87 -3.13 -0.49
N ALA A 96 -3.13 -4.40 -0.75
CA ALA A 96 -2.13 -5.45 -0.61
C ALA A 96 -2.24 -6.42 -1.79
N ILE A 97 -1.27 -6.36 -2.70
CA ILE A 97 -1.28 -7.15 -3.92
C ILE A 97 -0.33 -8.33 -3.75
N ARG A 98 -0.90 -9.54 -3.79
CA ARG A 98 -0.15 -10.80 -3.64
C ARG A 98 0.65 -10.85 -2.33
N VAL A 99 0.03 -10.41 -1.25
CA VAL A 99 0.63 -10.47 0.10
C VAL A 99 0.10 -11.71 0.81
N GLY A 100 0.97 -12.68 1.06
CA GLY A 100 0.60 -13.99 1.61
C GLY A 100 -0.11 -13.94 2.96
N ALA A 101 0.22 -12.95 3.80
CA ALA A 101 -0.44 -12.76 5.07
C ALA A 101 -1.91 -12.36 4.94
N LEU A 102 -2.33 -11.82 3.81
CA LEU A 102 -3.68 -11.28 3.62
C LEU A 102 -4.49 -12.03 2.56
N ASP A 103 -3.85 -12.87 1.76
CA ASP A 103 -4.54 -13.62 0.72
C ASP A 103 -4.86 -15.07 1.12
N GLY A 104 -4.69 -15.41 2.38
CA GLY A 104 -5.05 -16.73 2.92
C GLY A 104 -3.91 -17.74 2.95
N ARG A 105 -2.75 -17.44 2.38
CA ARG A 105 -1.62 -18.37 2.35
C ARG A 105 -0.94 -18.56 3.72
N HIS A 106 -1.02 -17.55 4.59
CA HIS A 106 -0.41 -17.54 5.92
C HIS A 106 -1.40 -17.05 6.97
N PRO A 107 -2.32 -17.93 7.46
CA PRO A 107 -3.43 -17.48 8.32
C PRO A 107 -3.02 -16.83 9.65
N GLU A 108 -1.94 -17.31 10.28
CA GLU A 108 -1.48 -16.74 11.55
C GLU A 108 -0.93 -15.33 11.38
N ALA A 109 -0.07 -15.14 10.38
CA ALA A 109 0.43 -13.81 10.01
C ALA A 109 -0.73 -12.92 9.55
N GLY A 110 -1.72 -13.50 8.89
CA GLY A 110 -2.92 -12.80 8.43
C GLY A 110 -3.72 -12.19 9.57
N ALA A 111 -3.91 -12.94 10.66
CA ALA A 111 -4.63 -12.43 11.83
C ALA A 111 -3.92 -11.22 12.45
N LEU A 112 -2.60 -11.28 12.57
CA LEU A 112 -1.79 -10.17 13.09
C LEU A 112 -1.82 -8.95 12.16
N ALA A 113 -1.71 -9.18 10.86
CA ALA A 113 -1.77 -8.11 9.86
C ALA A 113 -3.14 -7.44 9.85
N ARG A 114 -4.23 -8.21 9.92
CA ARG A 114 -5.60 -7.65 9.98
C ARG A 114 -5.79 -6.77 11.20
N ALA A 115 -5.27 -7.20 12.36
CA ALA A 115 -5.34 -6.40 13.58
C ALA A 115 -4.57 -5.08 13.44
N ALA A 116 -3.39 -5.11 12.80
CA ALA A 116 -2.62 -3.90 12.55
C ALA A 116 -3.34 -2.95 11.60
N ILE A 117 -3.94 -3.48 10.53
CA ILE A 117 -4.70 -2.69 9.56
C ILE A 117 -5.91 -2.05 10.22
N ALA A 118 -6.64 -2.80 11.05
CA ALA A 118 -7.81 -2.27 11.75
C ALA A 118 -7.49 -1.03 12.59
N ARG A 119 -6.28 -0.97 13.16
CA ARG A 119 -5.84 0.17 13.96
C ARG A 119 -5.53 1.43 13.16
N VAL A 120 -5.27 1.29 11.86
CA VAL A 120 -4.84 2.41 11.02
C VAL A 120 -5.85 2.78 9.94
N LEU A 121 -6.91 1.97 9.77
CA LEU A 121 -7.97 2.23 8.80
C LEU A 121 -8.95 3.26 9.37
N GLY A 122 -9.21 4.31 8.61
CA GLY A 122 -10.14 5.35 9.02
C GLY A 122 -11.61 4.96 8.83
N PRO A 123 -12.53 5.78 9.36
CA PRO A 123 -13.96 5.54 9.17
C PRO A 123 -14.32 5.49 7.69
N GLY A 124 -15.04 4.46 7.28
CA GLY A 124 -15.41 4.27 5.87
C GLY A 124 -14.26 3.80 4.98
N GLY A 125 -13.09 3.57 5.54
CA GLY A 125 -11.95 3.06 4.78
C GLY A 125 -12.17 1.62 4.31
N ALA A 126 -11.50 1.26 3.22
CA ALA A 126 -11.60 -0.07 2.61
C ALA A 126 -10.23 -0.73 2.51
N VAL A 127 -10.24 -2.06 2.56
CA VAL A 127 -9.04 -2.89 2.31
C VAL A 127 -9.28 -3.69 1.05
N LEU A 128 -8.39 -3.55 0.09
CA LEU A 128 -8.47 -4.27 -1.19
C LEU A 128 -7.23 -5.12 -1.37
N ILE A 129 -7.45 -6.35 -1.78
CA ILE A 129 -6.37 -7.31 -2.03
C ILE A 129 -6.52 -7.90 -3.42
N ASP A 130 -5.42 -8.43 -3.94
CA ASP A 130 -5.40 -9.27 -5.13
C ASP A 130 -4.58 -10.51 -4.80
N ASP A 131 -5.21 -11.67 -4.90
CA ASP A 131 -4.57 -12.97 -4.67
C ASP A 131 -4.14 -13.66 -5.98
N GLY A 132 -4.23 -12.95 -7.09
CA GLY A 132 -3.95 -13.46 -8.42
C GLY A 132 -5.18 -13.68 -9.28
N GLU A 133 -6.38 -13.58 -8.70
CA GLU A 133 -7.65 -13.80 -9.40
C GLU A 133 -8.45 -12.50 -9.59
N GLY A 134 -7.89 -11.37 -9.18
CA GLY A 134 -8.52 -10.08 -9.30
C GLY A 134 -8.60 -9.35 -7.97
N VAL A 135 -8.96 -8.09 -8.04
CA VAL A 135 -9.06 -7.22 -6.87
C VAL A 135 -10.38 -7.50 -6.15
N ARG A 136 -10.32 -7.69 -4.84
CA ARG A 136 -11.52 -7.86 -4.01
C ARG A 136 -11.37 -7.16 -2.67
N THR A 137 -12.50 -6.81 -2.07
CA THR A 137 -12.54 -6.24 -0.72
C THR A 137 -12.26 -7.31 0.32
N LEU A 138 -11.42 -6.97 1.29
CA LEU A 138 -11.16 -7.81 2.45
C LEU A 138 -11.89 -7.23 3.65
N ALA A 139 -12.68 -8.05 4.32
CA ALA A 139 -13.30 -7.65 5.58
C ALA A 139 -12.26 -7.67 6.71
N ILE A 140 -12.25 -6.64 7.52
CA ILE A 140 -11.33 -6.48 8.63
C ILE A 140 -12.09 -6.57 9.97
#